data_460692847f917a1cc3f15cea7db10785
#
_entry.id   460692847f917a1cc3f15cea7db10785
#
_cell.length_a   1.000
_cell.length_b   1.000
_cell.length_c   1.000
_cell.angle_alpha   90.00
_cell.angle_beta   90.00
_cell.angle_gamma   90.00
#
_symmetry.space_group_name_H-M   'P 1'
#
loop_
_entity.id
_entity.type
_entity.pdbx_description
1 polymer ?
#
loop_
_entity_poly.entity_id
_entity_poly.type
_entity_poly.pdbx_seq_one_letter_code
_entity_poly.pdbx_strand_id
1 'polypeptide(L)'
;MIAAFFLPVLLLFQVNTTAQPTPQKPPETPTVKPATAADTKEEPPVITKHTVRIGSRQLNYTVTTGFMPIKNAVSGDIEAKIFYMAYTLNDPPAGRPLMFSFNGGPGSASVWLHLGALGPRRVKMLDDGMLPPAPYEMEDNQHTWLTETDMVFIDPVGTGYSRAAKPELASKFFGVTGDIDSIGEFIRLYLGRSERWMSPLFLVGESYGTTRASGLSNYLF
;
A
#
# COMPACT_ATOMS: atom_id res chain seq x y z
N MET A 1 62.34 51.37 -20.29
CA MET A 1 62.07 50.73 -19.00
C MET A 1 60.72 51.31 -18.53
N ILE A 2 59.63 50.57 -18.70
CA ILE A 2 58.27 50.96 -18.29
C ILE A 2 57.94 50.09 -17.08
N ALA A 3 57.79 50.70 -15.92
CA ALA A 3 57.39 50.04 -14.69
C ALA A 3 55.83 50.01 -14.62
N ALA A 4 55.22 48.81 -14.64
CA ALA A 4 53.78 48.61 -14.44
C ALA A 4 53.50 48.42 -12.94
N PHE A 5 52.77 49.35 -12.38
CA PHE A 5 52.19 49.24 -11.01
C PHE A 5 50.95 48.39 -11.04
N PHE A 6 50.96 47.21 -10.38
CA PHE A 6 49.74 46.42 -10.08
C PHE A 6 49.17 46.87 -8.75
N LEU A 7 47.91 47.36 -8.79
CA LEU A 7 47.13 47.70 -7.61
C LEU A 7 46.22 46.49 -7.28
N PRO A 8 46.33 45.86 -6.10
CA PRO A 8 45.36 44.79 -5.75
C PRO A 8 44.04 45.41 -5.32
N VAL A 9 42.97 45.06 -6.08
CA VAL A 9 41.58 45.35 -5.68
C VAL A 9 41.16 44.30 -4.65
N LEU A 10 41.01 44.73 -3.41
CA LEU A 10 40.49 43.91 -2.32
C LEU A 10 38.93 43.93 -2.39
N LEU A 11 38.34 42.86 -2.94
CA LEU A 11 36.89 42.67 -2.89
C LEU A 11 36.47 42.16 -1.48
N LEU A 12 35.87 43.03 -0.70
CA LEU A 12 35.21 42.68 0.55
C LEU A 12 33.86 42.01 0.22
N PHE A 13 33.80 40.67 0.33
CA PHE A 13 32.51 39.96 0.35
C PHE A 13 31.85 40.15 1.71
N GLN A 14 30.78 40.93 1.75
CA GLN A 14 29.87 40.94 2.89
C GLN A 14 29.08 39.63 2.90
N VAL A 15 29.39 38.76 3.85
CA VAL A 15 28.56 37.57 4.12
C VAL A 15 27.32 38.05 4.84
N ASN A 16 26.20 38.10 4.13
CA ASN A 16 24.87 38.30 4.72
C ASN A 16 24.52 37.02 5.50
N THR A 17 24.66 37.02 6.81
CA THR A 17 24.20 35.98 7.70
C THR A 17 22.68 36.02 7.73
N THR A 18 22.02 35.31 6.81
CA THR A 18 20.62 34.95 6.93
C THR A 18 20.45 34.06 8.16
N ALA A 19 19.61 34.49 9.09
CA ALA A 19 19.29 33.74 10.30
C ALA A 19 18.87 32.31 9.93
N GLN A 20 19.57 31.32 10.49
CA GLN A 20 19.18 29.91 10.38
C GLN A 20 17.77 29.74 10.95
N PRO A 21 16.84 29.08 10.24
CA PRO A 21 15.57 28.74 10.83
C PRO A 21 15.78 27.83 12.04
N THR A 22 15.16 28.19 13.15
CA THR A 22 15.15 27.41 14.38
C THR A 22 14.76 25.97 14.07
N PRO A 23 15.46 24.94 14.55
CA PRO A 23 15.08 23.55 14.33
C PRO A 23 13.65 23.33 14.88
N GLN A 24 12.71 23.07 14.00
CA GLN A 24 11.39 22.62 14.43
C GLN A 24 11.55 21.22 15.04
N LYS A 25 11.07 21.06 16.28
CA LYS A 25 10.98 19.76 16.93
C LYS A 25 10.24 18.79 15.98
N PRO A 26 10.79 17.61 15.68
CA PRO A 26 10.09 16.64 14.84
C PRO A 26 8.69 16.38 15.43
N PRO A 27 7.66 16.22 14.60
CA PRO A 27 6.34 15.85 15.10
C PRO A 27 6.47 14.57 15.93
N GLU A 28 5.92 14.59 17.13
CA GLU A 28 5.93 13.43 18.02
C GLU A 28 5.24 12.28 17.29
N THR A 29 5.98 11.22 17.03
CA THR A 29 5.44 9.97 16.49
C THR A 29 4.32 9.53 17.45
N PRO A 30 3.09 9.30 16.98
CA PRO A 30 2.02 8.82 17.85
C PRO A 30 2.51 7.55 18.54
N THR A 31 2.56 7.56 19.87
CA THR A 31 2.89 6.37 20.65
C THR A 31 1.80 5.34 20.37
N VAL A 32 2.09 4.40 19.48
CA VAL A 32 1.21 3.26 19.23
C VAL A 32 1.17 2.47 20.54
N LYS A 33 0.01 2.55 21.21
CA LYS A 33 -0.26 1.78 22.43
C LYS A 33 0.04 0.31 22.11
N PRO A 34 0.85 -0.41 22.94
CA PRO A 34 1.10 -1.83 22.69
C PRO A 34 -0.23 -2.54 22.56
N ALA A 35 -0.39 -3.34 21.49
CA ALA A 35 -1.58 -4.15 21.31
C ALA A 35 -1.75 -5.04 22.54
N THR A 36 -2.81 -4.80 23.29
CA THR A 36 -3.26 -5.71 24.35
C THR A 36 -3.49 -7.09 23.76
N ALA A 37 -3.26 -8.13 24.55
CA ALA A 37 -3.31 -9.56 24.21
C ALA A 37 -4.26 -9.87 23.06
N ALA A 38 -3.73 -10.57 22.04
CA ALA A 38 -4.35 -10.86 20.76
C ALA A 38 -5.85 -11.15 20.91
N ASP A 39 -6.65 -10.26 20.34
CA ASP A 39 -8.05 -10.53 20.14
C ASP A 39 -8.16 -11.70 19.14
N THR A 40 -8.42 -12.90 19.69
CA THR A 40 -8.49 -14.15 18.92
C THR A 40 -9.74 -14.22 18.07
N LYS A 41 -10.61 -13.20 18.15
CA LYS A 41 -11.87 -13.16 17.42
C LYS A 41 -11.64 -12.63 16.00
N GLU A 42 -12.18 -13.36 15.04
CA GLU A 42 -12.27 -12.91 13.66
C GLU A 42 -13.38 -11.86 13.54
N GLU A 43 -13.02 -10.66 13.10
CA GLU A 43 -13.96 -9.58 12.87
C GLU A 43 -14.54 -9.67 11.46
N PRO A 44 -15.86 -9.48 11.27
CA PRO A 44 -16.44 -9.43 9.95
C PRO A 44 -15.89 -8.22 9.16
N PRO A 45 -15.66 -8.35 7.84
CA PRO A 45 -15.23 -7.23 7.04
C PRO A 45 -16.31 -6.16 6.95
N VAL A 46 -15.88 -4.92 6.78
CA VAL A 46 -16.78 -3.79 6.47
C VAL A 46 -17.02 -3.78 4.97
N ILE A 47 -18.30 -3.72 4.57
CA ILE A 47 -18.72 -3.72 3.17
C ILE A 47 -19.48 -2.43 2.89
N THR A 48 -19.04 -1.70 1.85
CA THR A 48 -19.66 -0.44 1.43
C THR A 48 -19.84 -0.41 -0.09
N LYS A 49 -20.84 0.36 -0.58
CA LYS A 49 -21.13 0.49 -2.01
C LYS A 49 -20.78 1.90 -2.47
N HIS A 50 -20.14 1.99 -3.61
CA HIS A 50 -19.63 3.24 -4.17
C HIS A 50 -19.86 3.33 -5.67
N THR A 51 -19.62 4.52 -6.19
CA THR A 51 -19.60 4.78 -7.63
C THR A 51 -18.34 5.57 -7.97
N VAL A 52 -17.83 5.38 -9.18
CA VAL A 52 -16.76 6.18 -9.76
C VAL A 52 -17.14 6.53 -11.20
N ARG A 53 -16.81 7.73 -11.64
CA ARG A 53 -17.06 8.19 -13.00
C ARG A 53 -15.75 8.22 -13.80
N ILE A 54 -15.73 7.46 -14.90
CA ILE A 54 -14.60 7.38 -15.83
C ILE A 54 -15.04 7.93 -17.17
N GLY A 55 -14.67 9.16 -17.48
CA GLY A 55 -15.24 9.90 -18.62
C GLY A 55 -16.75 9.98 -18.53
N SER A 56 -17.46 9.45 -19.53
CA SER A 56 -18.94 9.38 -19.55
C SER A 56 -19.50 8.12 -18.85
N ARG A 57 -18.65 7.15 -18.50
CA ARG A 57 -19.08 5.87 -17.92
C ARG A 57 -19.10 5.94 -16.40
N GLN A 58 -20.17 5.47 -15.78
CA GLN A 58 -20.27 5.28 -14.33
C GLN A 58 -20.08 3.79 -14.01
N LEU A 59 -19.19 3.50 -13.05
CA LEU A 59 -18.98 2.17 -12.50
C LEU A 59 -19.53 2.12 -11.08
N ASN A 60 -20.40 1.16 -10.81
CA ASN A 60 -20.87 0.85 -9.46
C ASN A 60 -20.04 -0.30 -8.91
N TYR A 61 -19.52 -0.17 -7.71
CA TYR A 61 -18.64 -1.16 -7.12
C TYR A 61 -18.85 -1.30 -5.62
N THR A 62 -18.42 -2.43 -5.10
CA THR A 62 -18.42 -2.74 -3.67
C THR A 62 -16.99 -2.70 -3.16
N VAL A 63 -16.80 -2.09 -2.00
CA VAL A 63 -15.54 -2.15 -1.25
C VAL A 63 -15.72 -3.07 -0.07
N THR A 64 -14.83 -4.05 0.04
CA THR A 64 -14.73 -4.94 1.20
C THR A 64 -13.40 -4.69 1.88
N THR A 65 -13.43 -4.28 3.14
CA THR A 65 -12.23 -3.97 3.92
C THR A 65 -12.22 -4.75 5.23
N GLY A 66 -11.08 -5.29 5.60
CA GLY A 66 -10.98 -6.06 6.84
C GLY A 66 -9.63 -6.72 7.03
N PHE A 67 -9.63 -7.69 7.93
CA PHE A 67 -8.43 -8.45 8.28
C PHE A 67 -8.63 -9.93 7.93
N MET A 68 -7.64 -10.50 7.24
CA MET A 68 -7.55 -11.93 7.00
C MET A 68 -6.66 -12.54 8.08
N PRO A 69 -7.17 -13.44 8.93
CA PRO A 69 -6.35 -14.13 9.91
C PRO A 69 -5.50 -15.20 9.23
N ILE A 70 -4.20 -15.14 9.45
CA ILE A 70 -3.25 -16.19 9.07
C ILE A 70 -3.07 -17.09 10.29
N LYS A 71 -3.36 -18.36 10.15
CA LYS A 71 -3.40 -19.32 11.24
C LYS A 71 -2.27 -20.32 11.15
N ASN A 72 -1.80 -20.78 12.30
CA ASN A 72 -0.92 -21.93 12.38
C ASN A 72 -1.64 -23.17 11.88
N ALA A 73 -1.04 -23.90 10.95
CA ALA A 73 -1.67 -25.08 10.32
C ALA A 73 -1.91 -26.24 11.30
N VAL A 74 -1.17 -26.29 12.42
CA VAL A 74 -1.25 -27.39 13.41
C VAL A 74 -2.17 -27.00 14.58
N SER A 75 -1.93 -25.84 15.20
CA SER A 75 -2.70 -25.42 16.39
C SER A 75 -4.00 -24.68 16.07
N GLY A 76 -4.12 -24.09 14.87
CA GLY A 76 -5.23 -23.24 14.48
C GLY A 76 -5.18 -21.82 15.08
N ASP A 77 -4.16 -21.51 15.87
CA ASP A 77 -3.99 -20.19 16.48
C ASP A 77 -3.72 -19.11 15.41
N ILE A 78 -4.27 -17.91 15.62
CA ILE A 78 -3.96 -16.78 14.76
C ILE A 78 -2.53 -16.32 15.02
N GLU A 79 -1.70 -16.33 13.98
CA GLU A 79 -0.32 -15.88 14.01
C GLU A 79 -0.13 -14.47 13.46
N ALA A 80 -1.01 -14.05 12.54
CA ALA A 80 -1.05 -12.68 12.03
C ALA A 80 -2.45 -12.31 11.54
N LYS A 81 -2.71 -11.01 11.45
CA LYS A 81 -3.88 -10.43 10.79
C LYS A 81 -3.39 -9.55 9.62
N ILE A 82 -3.76 -9.91 8.40
CA ILE A 82 -3.41 -9.18 7.17
C ILE A 82 -4.57 -8.29 6.76
N PHE A 83 -4.34 -6.98 6.78
CA PHE A 83 -5.29 -5.98 6.32
C PHE A 83 -5.37 -5.99 4.79
N TYR A 84 -6.58 -5.82 4.26
CA TYR A 84 -6.83 -5.70 2.83
C TYR A 84 -7.99 -4.77 2.52
N MET A 85 -7.98 -4.24 1.30
CA MET A 85 -9.11 -3.57 0.67
C MET A 85 -9.37 -4.18 -0.70
N ALA A 86 -10.58 -4.70 -0.89
CA ALA A 86 -11.02 -5.30 -2.14
C ALA A 86 -12.07 -4.41 -2.81
N TYR A 87 -11.93 -4.24 -4.12
CA TYR A 87 -12.83 -3.51 -5.00
C TYR A 87 -13.41 -4.48 -6.01
N THR A 88 -14.71 -4.69 -5.96
CA THR A 88 -15.42 -5.59 -6.88
C THR A 88 -16.47 -4.82 -7.66
N LEU A 89 -16.46 -4.95 -8.97
CA LEU A 89 -17.48 -4.35 -9.84
C LEU A 89 -18.84 -5.01 -9.55
N ASN A 90 -19.90 -4.21 -9.41
CA ASN A 90 -21.25 -4.74 -9.32
C ASN A 90 -21.70 -5.21 -10.72
N ASP A 91 -22.40 -6.33 -10.76
CA ASP A 91 -22.88 -6.95 -12.01
C ASP A 91 -21.73 -7.17 -13.03
N PRO A 92 -20.65 -7.87 -12.62
CA PRO A 92 -19.49 -8.04 -13.49
C PRO A 92 -19.79 -8.99 -14.64
N PRO A 93 -19.09 -8.84 -15.80
CA PRO A 93 -19.16 -9.85 -16.86
C PRO A 93 -18.63 -11.19 -16.36
N ALA A 94 -19.11 -12.28 -16.97
CA ALA A 94 -18.62 -13.62 -16.65
C ALA A 94 -17.10 -13.73 -16.90
N GLY A 95 -16.41 -14.46 -16.04
CA GLY A 95 -14.95 -14.66 -16.17
C GLY A 95 -14.13 -13.42 -15.83
N ARG A 96 -14.69 -12.44 -15.12
CA ARG A 96 -13.97 -11.23 -14.74
C ARG A 96 -12.69 -11.56 -13.96
N PRO A 97 -11.55 -10.98 -14.36
CA PRO A 97 -10.27 -11.17 -13.69
C PRO A 97 -10.27 -10.66 -12.25
N LEU A 98 -9.34 -11.18 -11.45
CA LEU A 98 -9.06 -10.74 -10.09
C LEU A 98 -7.57 -10.48 -9.93
N MET A 99 -7.23 -9.28 -9.47
CA MET A 99 -5.86 -8.82 -9.28
C MET A 99 -5.55 -8.69 -7.80
N PHE A 100 -4.41 -9.25 -7.37
CA PHE A 100 -3.82 -8.99 -6.06
C PHE A 100 -2.65 -8.03 -6.22
N SER A 101 -2.66 -6.94 -5.45
CA SER A 101 -1.69 -5.86 -5.56
C SER A 101 -1.03 -5.55 -4.23
N PHE A 102 0.28 -5.29 -4.28
CA PHE A 102 1.09 -4.94 -3.11
C PHE A 102 2.31 -4.12 -3.50
N ASN A 103 2.66 -3.14 -2.66
CA ASN A 103 3.94 -2.44 -2.77
C ASN A 103 5.08 -3.29 -2.23
N GLY A 104 6.28 -2.77 -2.35
CA GLY A 104 7.53 -3.44 -1.98
C GLY A 104 8.13 -2.96 -0.66
N GLY A 105 9.29 -2.39 -0.73
CA GLY A 105 10.17 -2.03 0.36
C GLY A 105 11.34 -3.00 0.47
N PRO A 106 11.27 -4.17 1.18
CA PRO A 106 10.15 -4.66 2.00
C PRO A 106 9.78 -3.70 3.14
N GLY A 107 8.50 -3.73 3.56
CA GLY A 107 8.01 -2.89 4.67
C GLY A 107 7.06 -1.77 4.25
N SER A 108 6.70 -1.64 2.97
CA SER A 108 5.70 -0.68 2.49
C SER A 108 4.30 -1.29 2.48
N ALA A 109 3.33 -0.50 2.96
CA ALA A 109 1.92 -0.77 2.76
C ALA A 109 1.53 -0.56 1.29
N SER A 110 0.41 -1.16 0.85
CA SER A 110 -0.05 -1.09 -0.54
C SER A 110 -0.64 0.26 -0.94
N VAL A 111 -0.62 1.25 -0.07
CA VAL A 111 -1.23 2.57 -0.25
C VAL A 111 -0.76 3.30 -1.52
N TRP A 112 0.48 3.12 -1.94
CA TRP A 112 1.05 3.80 -3.10
C TRP A 112 0.43 3.31 -4.41
N LEU A 113 0.33 1.99 -4.61
CA LEU A 113 -0.41 1.44 -5.75
C LEU A 113 -1.92 1.65 -5.60
N HIS A 114 -2.45 1.54 -4.38
CA HIS A 114 -3.87 1.65 -4.09
C HIS A 114 -4.40 3.06 -4.37
N LEU A 115 -4.00 4.05 -3.55
CA LEU A 115 -4.51 5.42 -3.62
C LEU A 115 -3.66 6.35 -4.49
N GLY A 116 -2.51 5.87 -4.94
CA GLY A 116 -1.63 6.64 -5.83
C GLY A 116 -1.82 6.32 -7.32
N ALA A 117 -2.23 5.07 -7.66
CA ALA A 117 -2.21 4.63 -9.06
C ALA A 117 -3.46 3.87 -9.53
N LEU A 118 -3.79 2.72 -8.93
CA LEU A 118 -4.67 1.72 -9.54
C LEU A 118 -6.11 1.76 -9.03
N GLY A 119 -6.31 2.20 -7.78
CA GLY A 119 -7.63 2.23 -7.13
C GLY A 119 -8.64 3.13 -7.84
N PRO A 120 -9.95 2.97 -7.57
CA PRO A 120 -10.99 3.81 -8.20
C PRO A 120 -10.98 5.27 -7.72
N ARG A 121 -10.38 5.52 -6.56
CA ARG A 121 -10.12 6.86 -6.03
C ARG A 121 -8.63 7.03 -5.82
N ARG A 122 -8.11 8.22 -6.07
CA ARG A 122 -6.70 8.55 -5.85
C ARG A 122 -6.53 9.86 -5.11
N VAL A 123 -5.38 10.06 -4.50
CA VAL A 123 -4.99 11.37 -3.96
C VAL A 123 -4.83 12.34 -5.12
N LYS A 124 -5.46 13.52 -4.99
CA LYS A 124 -5.32 14.60 -5.96
C LYS A 124 -3.92 15.17 -5.90
N MET A 125 -3.24 15.21 -7.03
CA MET A 125 -1.90 15.76 -7.19
C MET A 125 -1.89 16.87 -8.23
N LEU A 126 -0.87 17.71 -8.18
CA LEU A 126 -0.55 18.66 -9.25
C LEU A 126 0.07 17.93 -10.44
N ASP A 127 0.13 18.58 -11.60
CA ASP A 127 0.66 17.99 -12.85
C ASP A 127 2.14 17.60 -12.75
N ASP A 128 2.89 18.22 -11.87
CA ASP A 128 4.28 17.88 -11.53
C ASP A 128 4.44 16.73 -10.52
N GLY A 129 3.31 16.17 -10.06
CA GLY A 129 3.29 15.08 -9.07
C GLY A 129 3.43 15.53 -7.61
N MET A 130 3.47 16.83 -7.35
CA MET A 130 3.49 17.39 -6.00
C MET A 130 2.09 17.44 -5.40
N LEU A 131 2.01 17.51 -4.07
CA LEU A 131 0.74 17.71 -3.37
C LEU A 131 0.28 19.18 -3.50
N PRO A 132 -1.02 19.43 -3.74
CA PRO A 132 -1.59 20.77 -3.66
C PRO A 132 -1.51 21.28 -2.21
N PRO A 133 -1.69 22.61 -1.99
CA PRO A 133 -1.91 23.13 -0.65
C PRO A 133 -3.09 22.44 0.05
N ALA A 134 -2.99 22.28 1.38
CA ALA A 134 -4.08 21.71 2.18
C ALA A 134 -5.37 22.57 2.06
N PRO A 135 -6.57 21.97 2.17
CA PRO A 135 -6.84 20.58 2.54
C PRO A 135 -6.57 19.59 1.40
N TYR A 136 -6.05 18.41 1.73
CA TYR A 136 -5.82 17.36 0.76
C TYR A 136 -7.13 16.67 0.38
N GLU A 137 -7.28 16.35 -0.89
CA GLU A 137 -8.51 15.81 -1.47
C GLU A 137 -8.28 14.47 -2.17
N MET A 138 -9.34 13.68 -2.25
CA MET A 138 -9.42 12.48 -3.08
C MET A 138 -10.27 12.79 -4.31
N GLU A 139 -9.85 12.28 -5.46
CA GLU A 139 -10.58 12.41 -6.72
C GLU A 139 -10.89 11.05 -7.35
N ASP A 140 -11.82 11.02 -8.31
CA ASP A 140 -12.07 9.85 -9.14
C ASP A 140 -10.85 9.59 -10.03
N ASN A 141 -10.32 8.38 -9.95
CA ASN A 141 -9.17 8.00 -10.76
C ASN A 141 -9.60 7.61 -12.17
N GLN A 142 -9.36 8.50 -13.14
CA GLN A 142 -9.70 8.28 -14.55
C GLN A 142 -8.94 7.11 -15.19
N HIS A 143 -7.86 6.63 -14.53
CA HIS A 143 -6.98 5.55 -14.98
C HIS A 143 -7.09 4.29 -14.12
N THR A 144 -8.17 4.17 -13.34
CA THR A 144 -8.36 3.00 -12.49
C THR A 144 -8.45 1.71 -13.29
N TRP A 145 -7.84 0.66 -12.78
CA TRP A 145 -7.92 -0.67 -13.37
C TRP A 145 -9.23 -1.40 -13.05
N LEU A 146 -10.11 -0.80 -12.25
CA LEU A 146 -11.45 -1.35 -12.01
C LEU A 146 -12.29 -1.49 -13.30
N THR A 147 -11.91 -0.83 -14.38
CA THR A 147 -12.52 -1.04 -15.70
C THR A 147 -12.31 -2.46 -16.22
N GLU A 148 -11.17 -3.08 -15.90
CA GLU A 148 -10.73 -4.36 -16.49
C GLU A 148 -10.75 -5.53 -15.49
N THR A 149 -10.46 -5.27 -14.22
CA THR A 149 -10.28 -6.32 -13.20
C THR A 149 -10.84 -5.90 -11.85
N ASP A 150 -11.29 -6.87 -11.04
CA ASP A 150 -11.46 -6.64 -9.61
C ASP A 150 -10.08 -6.58 -8.94
N MET A 151 -9.96 -5.85 -7.84
CA MET A 151 -8.67 -5.55 -7.23
C MET A 151 -8.69 -5.83 -5.74
N VAL A 152 -7.62 -6.44 -5.24
CA VAL A 152 -7.39 -6.65 -3.81
C VAL A 152 -6.02 -6.07 -3.47
N PHE A 153 -6.00 -5.01 -2.69
CA PHE A 153 -4.78 -4.39 -2.15
C PHE A 153 -4.48 -5.00 -0.79
N ILE A 154 -3.27 -5.55 -0.65
CA ILE A 154 -2.85 -6.31 0.52
C ILE A 154 -1.70 -5.58 1.21
N ASP A 155 -1.82 -5.34 2.51
CA ASP A 155 -0.71 -4.88 3.32
C ASP A 155 0.05 -6.10 3.87
N PRO A 156 1.30 -6.37 3.46
CA PRO A 156 2.08 -7.45 4.05
C PRO A 156 2.24 -7.31 5.57
N VAL A 157 2.46 -8.40 6.29
CA VAL A 157 2.62 -8.37 7.75
C VAL A 157 3.74 -7.42 8.17
N GLY A 158 3.46 -6.56 9.13
CA GLY A 158 4.38 -5.51 9.60
C GLY A 158 4.26 -4.19 8.83
N THR A 159 3.35 -4.09 7.85
CA THR A 159 3.08 -2.86 7.09
C THR A 159 1.63 -2.39 7.28
N GLY A 160 1.36 -1.14 6.97
CA GLY A 160 0.02 -0.57 7.07
C GLY A 160 -0.67 -0.94 8.38
N TYR A 161 -1.80 -1.62 8.29
CA TYR A 161 -2.56 -2.11 9.46
C TYR A 161 -2.28 -3.58 9.79
N SER A 162 -1.49 -4.30 8.99
CA SER A 162 -1.19 -5.72 9.19
C SER A 162 -0.17 -5.96 10.29
N ARG A 163 -0.47 -6.86 11.22
CA ARG A 163 0.40 -7.16 12.36
C ARG A 163 0.47 -8.65 12.63
N ALA A 164 1.64 -9.11 13.09
CA ALA A 164 1.74 -10.38 13.79
C ALA A 164 0.88 -10.36 15.05
N ALA A 165 0.27 -11.48 15.40
CA ALA A 165 -0.59 -11.60 16.59
C ALA A 165 0.17 -11.34 17.89
N LYS A 166 1.48 -11.65 17.90
CA LYS A 166 2.39 -11.43 19.01
C LYS A 166 3.74 -10.93 18.50
N PRO A 167 4.45 -10.06 19.24
CA PRO A 167 5.74 -9.52 18.81
C PRO A 167 6.78 -10.60 18.46
N GLU A 168 6.83 -11.69 19.23
CA GLU A 168 7.75 -12.80 19.01
C GLU A 168 7.50 -13.58 17.70
N LEU A 169 6.30 -13.49 17.13
CA LEU A 169 5.95 -14.11 15.86
C LEU A 169 6.31 -13.22 14.66
N ALA A 170 6.66 -11.96 14.85
CA ALA A 170 6.87 -11.01 13.76
C ALA A 170 7.98 -11.48 12.81
N SER A 171 9.08 -12.03 13.33
CA SER A 171 10.20 -12.50 12.53
C SER A 171 9.84 -13.64 11.57
N LYS A 172 8.78 -14.43 11.85
CA LYS A 172 8.28 -15.48 10.96
C LYS A 172 7.83 -14.94 9.60
N PHE A 173 7.33 -13.72 9.56
CA PHE A 173 6.77 -13.09 8.37
C PHE A 173 7.78 -12.20 7.62
N PHE A 174 9.00 -12.06 8.17
CA PHE A 174 10.06 -11.27 7.54
C PHE A 174 10.96 -12.18 6.71
N GLY A 175 11.61 -11.60 5.72
CA GLY A 175 12.37 -12.35 4.74
C GLY A 175 11.50 -12.92 3.62
N VAL A 176 12.15 -13.39 2.56
CA VAL A 176 11.49 -13.75 1.29
C VAL A 176 10.46 -14.86 1.48
N THR A 177 10.84 -15.94 2.16
CA THR A 177 9.97 -17.12 2.33
C THR A 177 8.75 -16.80 3.18
N GLY A 178 8.92 -16.23 4.37
CA GLY A 178 7.80 -15.93 5.27
C GLY A 178 6.84 -14.89 4.69
N ASP A 179 7.35 -13.94 3.90
CA ASP A 179 6.56 -12.97 3.17
C ASP A 179 5.69 -13.66 2.09
N ILE A 180 6.30 -14.49 1.23
CA ILE A 180 5.60 -15.23 0.18
C ILE A 180 4.56 -16.20 0.78
N ASP A 181 4.92 -16.96 1.79
CA ASP A 181 4.03 -17.94 2.44
C ASP A 181 2.80 -17.26 3.03
N SER A 182 2.97 -16.12 3.72
CA SER A 182 1.87 -15.41 4.35
C SER A 182 0.91 -14.77 3.35
N ILE A 183 1.44 -14.18 2.27
CA ILE A 183 0.62 -13.60 1.21
C ILE A 183 -0.02 -14.68 0.35
N GLY A 184 0.68 -15.78 0.09
CA GLY A 184 0.13 -16.94 -0.62
C GLY A 184 -1.06 -17.56 0.13
N GLU A 185 -0.93 -17.73 1.45
CA GLU A 185 -2.03 -18.21 2.29
C GLU A 185 -3.20 -17.21 2.32
N PHE A 186 -2.90 -15.89 2.40
CA PHE A 186 -3.94 -14.86 2.24
C PHE A 186 -4.72 -15.03 0.94
N ILE A 187 -4.03 -15.19 -0.20
CA ILE A 187 -4.67 -15.34 -1.51
C ILE A 187 -5.57 -16.58 -1.54
N ARG A 188 -5.08 -17.73 -1.05
CA ARG A 188 -5.88 -18.96 -0.95
C ARG A 188 -7.14 -18.78 -0.12
N LEU A 189 -7.03 -18.16 1.05
CA LEU A 189 -8.15 -17.87 1.93
C LEU A 189 -9.14 -16.89 1.28
N TYR A 190 -8.64 -15.85 0.60
CA TYR A 190 -9.47 -14.89 -0.11
C TYR A 190 -10.27 -15.55 -1.24
N LEU A 191 -9.61 -16.37 -2.07
CA LEU A 191 -10.26 -17.09 -3.17
C LEU A 191 -11.34 -18.04 -2.67
N GLY A 192 -11.10 -18.75 -1.55
CA GLY A 192 -12.08 -19.62 -0.91
C GLY A 192 -13.30 -18.86 -0.37
N ARG A 193 -13.07 -17.71 0.31
CA ARG A 193 -14.15 -16.91 0.90
C ARG A 193 -14.98 -16.16 -0.13
N SER A 194 -14.36 -15.73 -1.23
CA SER A 194 -15.02 -14.98 -2.30
C SER A 194 -15.52 -15.85 -3.45
N GLU A 195 -15.29 -17.17 -3.39
CA GLU A 195 -15.66 -18.14 -4.43
C GLU A 195 -15.06 -17.80 -5.83
N ARG A 196 -13.83 -17.25 -5.84
CA ARG A 196 -13.18 -16.74 -7.05
C ARG A 196 -12.08 -17.65 -7.63
N TRP A 197 -12.07 -18.94 -7.31
CA TRP A 197 -11.10 -19.92 -7.80
C TRP A 197 -11.03 -20.04 -9.33
N MET A 198 -12.14 -19.78 -10.02
CA MET A 198 -12.23 -19.86 -11.47
C MET A 198 -11.91 -18.53 -12.19
N SER A 199 -11.60 -17.48 -11.46
CA SER A 199 -11.21 -16.20 -12.06
C SER A 199 -9.78 -16.26 -12.60
N PRO A 200 -9.49 -15.64 -13.76
CA PRO A 200 -8.11 -15.36 -14.14
C PRO A 200 -7.44 -14.49 -13.07
N LEU A 201 -6.30 -14.95 -12.55
CA LEU A 201 -5.59 -14.29 -11.45
C LEU A 201 -4.40 -13.51 -11.98
N PHE A 202 -4.23 -12.30 -11.46
CA PHE A 202 -3.09 -11.43 -11.74
C PHE A 202 -2.43 -10.98 -10.45
N LEU A 203 -1.08 -10.93 -10.47
CA LEU A 203 -0.26 -10.41 -9.39
C LEU A 203 0.40 -9.11 -9.84
N VAL A 204 0.26 -8.04 -9.08
CA VAL A 204 0.84 -6.73 -9.39
C VAL A 204 1.67 -6.25 -8.21
N GLY A 205 2.98 -6.16 -8.43
CA GLY A 205 3.94 -5.72 -7.44
C GLY A 205 4.78 -4.56 -7.93
N GLU A 206 5.09 -3.63 -7.04
CA GLU A 206 6.03 -2.54 -7.27
C GLU A 206 7.30 -2.78 -6.45
N SER A 207 8.49 -2.47 -7.01
CA SER A 207 9.79 -2.61 -6.34
C SER A 207 10.01 -4.04 -5.81
N TYR A 208 10.29 -4.25 -4.52
CA TYR A 208 10.36 -5.59 -3.91
C TYR A 208 9.07 -6.40 -4.12
N GLY A 209 7.94 -5.75 -4.36
CA GLY A 209 6.69 -6.43 -4.74
C GLY A 209 6.82 -7.27 -6.01
N THR A 210 7.77 -6.98 -6.91
CA THR A 210 8.04 -7.82 -8.10
C THR A 210 8.67 -9.15 -7.71
N THR A 211 9.59 -9.15 -6.73
CA THR A 211 10.15 -10.38 -6.15
C THR A 211 9.05 -11.21 -5.48
N ARG A 212 8.16 -10.56 -4.72
CA ARG A 212 6.99 -11.21 -4.12
C ARG A 212 6.07 -11.82 -5.19
N ALA A 213 5.73 -11.09 -6.25
CA ALA A 213 4.88 -11.59 -7.33
C ALA A 213 5.50 -12.82 -8.01
N SER A 214 6.82 -12.81 -8.26
CA SER A 214 7.55 -13.93 -8.84
C SER A 214 7.50 -15.17 -7.92
N GLY A 215 7.77 -15.00 -6.61
CA GLY A 215 7.70 -16.09 -5.64
C GLY A 215 6.29 -16.65 -5.48
N LEU A 216 5.27 -15.78 -5.45
CA LEU A 216 3.86 -16.18 -5.40
C LEU A 216 3.42 -16.95 -6.64
N SER A 217 3.95 -16.63 -7.82
CA SER A 217 3.66 -17.40 -9.04
C SER A 217 4.08 -18.87 -8.89
N ASN A 218 5.21 -19.13 -8.21
CA ASN A 218 5.63 -20.50 -7.92
C ASN A 218 4.87 -21.14 -6.75
N TYR A 219 4.43 -20.33 -5.77
CA TYR A 219 3.68 -20.82 -4.60
C TYR A 219 2.25 -21.25 -4.95
N LEU A 220 1.62 -20.59 -5.92
CA LEU A 220 0.21 -20.79 -6.28
C LEU A 220 0.01 -21.86 -7.36
N PHE A 221 1.08 -22.30 -8.02
CA PHE A 221 1.08 -23.36 -9.02
C PHE A 221 1.79 -24.63 -8.50
#